data_0aaa9817295c791c1824a3e94a98b80f
#
_entry.id   0aaa9817295c791c1824a3e94a98b80f
#
_cell.length_a   1.000
_cell.length_b   1.000
_cell.length_c   1.000
_cell.angle_alpha   90.00
_cell.angle_beta   90.00
_cell.angle_gamma   90.00
#
_symmetry.space_group_name_H-M   'P 1'
#
loop_
_entity.id
_entity.type
_entity.pdbx_description
1 polymer ?
#
loop_
_entity_poly.entity_id
_entity_poly.type
_entity_poly.pdbx_seq_one_letter_code
_entity_poly.pdbx_strand_id
1 'polypeptide(L)'
;MRERYPDATGPLMVHRLDMDTSGLLLVAKDEQTHTLLQEQFEKREVKKRYIALLDGIVTSKHEKDFIRLPLRPDYDNCPLQMVDFQYGKSAVTRYEILGTTSHFIDEKEHFCTRMAYYPESGRTHQLRVHSAHPDGMDCPILGDPLYGQAADRMYLHAESLQFRHPQTGQILKFTATVPF
;
A
#
# COMPACT_ATOMS: atom_id res chain seq x y z
N MET A 1 14.84 12.89 9.32
CA MET A 1 14.00 14.00 8.80
C MET A 1 14.37 15.34 9.45
N ARG A 2 14.27 15.50 10.75
CA ARG A 2 14.64 16.74 11.47
C ARG A 2 16.12 17.11 11.35
N GLU A 3 17.01 16.15 11.26
CA GLU A 3 18.45 16.40 10.98
C GLU A 3 18.66 17.08 9.63
N ARG A 4 17.89 16.68 8.61
CA ARG A 4 17.99 17.26 7.26
C ARG A 4 17.21 18.57 7.11
N TYR A 5 16.20 18.78 7.93
CA TYR A 5 15.32 19.95 7.93
C TYR A 5 15.12 20.40 9.39
N PRO A 6 16.11 21.09 10.00
CA PRO A 6 16.07 21.49 11.41
C PRO A 6 14.95 22.49 11.72
N ASP A 7 14.57 23.29 10.73
CA ASP A 7 13.50 24.30 10.84
C ASP A 7 12.08 23.72 10.68
N ALA A 8 11.97 22.39 10.45
CA ALA A 8 10.65 21.75 10.30
C ALA A 8 9.92 21.71 11.65
N THR A 9 8.71 22.26 11.68
CA THR A 9 7.86 22.40 12.87
C THR A 9 6.58 21.56 12.77
N GLY A 10 6.01 21.21 13.92
CA GLY A 10 4.74 20.47 14.02
C GLY A 10 4.84 18.98 13.64
N PRO A 11 3.69 18.32 13.43
CA PRO A 11 3.62 16.96 12.94
C PRO A 11 4.06 16.91 11.48
N LEU A 12 4.97 16.00 11.15
CA LEU A 12 5.56 15.91 9.82
C LEU A 12 4.91 14.85 8.94
N MET A 13 4.36 13.80 9.55
CA MET A 13 3.82 12.63 8.86
C MET A 13 2.36 12.85 8.46
N VAL A 14 2.09 12.98 7.18
CA VAL A 14 0.73 13.14 6.64
C VAL A 14 0.05 11.82 6.31
N HIS A 15 0.83 10.76 6.11
CA HIS A 15 0.38 9.37 5.97
C HIS A 15 1.49 8.42 6.40
N ARG A 16 1.21 7.14 6.35
CA ARG A 16 2.16 6.09 6.75
C ARG A 16 2.27 5.01 5.67
N LEU A 17 3.40 4.33 5.67
CA LEU A 17 3.61 3.01 5.06
C LEU A 17 3.65 1.96 6.17
N ASP A 18 3.31 0.72 5.85
CA ASP A 18 3.55 -0.40 6.75
C ASP A 18 5.06 -0.64 6.90
N MET A 19 5.49 -1.27 7.99
CA MET A 19 6.91 -1.39 8.36
C MET A 19 7.78 -1.92 7.23
N ASP A 20 7.32 -2.94 6.52
CA ASP A 20 8.08 -3.63 5.48
C ASP A 20 7.78 -3.12 4.06
N THR A 21 6.90 -2.12 3.92
CA THR A 21 6.59 -1.50 2.62
C THR A 21 7.64 -0.46 2.26
N SER A 22 8.26 -0.62 1.10
CA SER A 22 9.20 0.36 0.56
C SER A 22 8.52 1.42 -0.32
N GLY A 23 9.25 2.46 -0.70
CA GLY A 23 8.80 3.44 -1.68
C GLY A 23 8.54 4.84 -1.14
N LEU A 24 7.63 5.56 -1.79
CA LEU A 24 7.38 6.98 -1.55
C LEU A 24 6.60 7.23 -0.27
N LEU A 25 7.13 8.13 0.54
CA LEU A 25 6.49 8.67 1.74
C LEU A 25 6.47 10.19 1.65
N LEU A 26 5.28 10.79 1.75
CA LEU A 26 5.11 12.24 1.78
C LEU A 26 5.16 12.74 3.22
N VAL A 27 5.96 13.78 3.44
CA VAL A 27 6.08 14.47 4.74
C VAL A 27 5.95 15.98 4.55
N ALA A 28 5.29 16.63 5.49
CA ALA A 28 5.24 18.08 5.56
C ALA A 28 6.47 18.64 6.30
N LYS A 29 6.80 19.91 6.10
CA LYS A 29 7.86 20.60 6.84
C LYS A 29 7.31 21.57 7.89
N ASP A 30 6.04 21.89 7.81
CA ASP A 30 5.33 22.80 8.71
C ASP A 30 3.89 22.34 8.92
N GLU A 31 3.25 22.85 9.97
CA GLU A 31 1.91 22.47 10.40
C GLU A 31 0.83 22.84 9.39
N GLN A 32 0.96 24.00 8.74
CA GLN A 32 -0.01 24.44 7.73
C GLN A 32 0.01 23.52 6.52
N THR A 33 1.19 23.21 6.00
CA THR A 33 1.38 22.26 4.91
C THR A 33 0.88 20.86 5.30
N HIS A 34 1.12 20.42 6.55
CA HIS A 34 0.61 19.15 7.07
C HIS A 34 -0.92 19.09 7.01
N THR A 35 -1.61 20.11 7.54
CA THR A 35 -3.09 20.18 7.55
C THR A 35 -3.65 20.11 6.13
N LEU A 36 -3.14 20.92 5.20
CA LEU A 36 -3.60 20.95 3.82
C LEU A 36 -3.38 19.62 3.07
N LEU A 37 -2.27 18.95 3.36
CA LEU A 37 -2.01 17.62 2.78
C LEU A 37 -2.90 16.55 3.41
N GLN A 38 -3.11 16.56 4.72
CA GLN A 38 -4.04 15.62 5.39
C GLN A 38 -5.45 15.74 4.82
N GLU A 39 -5.96 16.95 4.59
CA GLU A 39 -7.26 17.16 3.95
C GLU A 39 -7.36 16.46 2.57
N GLN A 40 -6.29 16.50 1.76
CA GLN A 40 -6.28 15.81 0.48
C GLN A 40 -6.33 14.29 0.65
N PHE A 41 -5.66 13.72 1.68
CA PHE A 41 -5.78 12.29 1.99
C PHE A 41 -7.19 11.93 2.47
N GLU A 42 -7.80 12.72 3.32
CA GLU A 42 -9.16 12.51 3.83
C GLU A 42 -10.21 12.59 2.71
N LYS A 43 -10.07 13.58 1.81
CA LYS A 43 -10.92 13.75 0.62
C LYS A 43 -10.62 12.74 -0.49
N ARG A 44 -9.62 11.84 -0.31
CA ARG A 44 -9.17 10.85 -1.31
C ARG A 44 -8.71 11.45 -2.64
N GLU A 45 -8.21 12.67 -2.62
CA GLU A 45 -7.67 13.38 -3.78
C GLU A 45 -6.26 12.92 -4.14
N VAL A 46 -5.52 12.37 -3.17
CA VAL A 46 -4.18 11.83 -3.37
C VAL A 46 -4.25 10.50 -4.09
N LYS A 47 -3.67 10.44 -5.29
CA LYS A 47 -3.59 9.20 -6.07
C LYS A 47 -2.32 8.44 -5.73
N LYS A 48 -2.48 7.17 -5.42
CA LYS A 48 -1.40 6.26 -5.02
C LYS A 48 -1.37 5.07 -5.95
N ARG A 49 -0.18 4.63 -6.34
CA ARG A 49 0.03 3.37 -7.04
C ARG A 49 1.10 2.58 -6.30
N TYR A 50 0.80 1.32 -6.05
CA TYR A 50 1.73 0.36 -5.47
C TYR A 50 1.97 -0.77 -6.45
N ILE A 51 3.18 -1.31 -6.45
CA ILE A 51 3.52 -2.55 -7.14
C ILE A 51 3.74 -3.63 -6.10
N ALA A 52 3.21 -4.82 -6.36
CA ALA A 52 3.42 -5.99 -5.54
C ALA A 52 3.75 -7.21 -6.39
N LEU A 53 4.47 -8.17 -5.82
CA LEU A 53 4.51 -9.55 -6.28
C LEU A 53 3.67 -10.39 -5.32
N LEU A 54 2.71 -11.14 -5.84
CA LEU A 54 1.96 -12.13 -5.08
C LEU A 54 2.66 -13.48 -5.18
N ASP A 55 2.72 -14.24 -4.07
CA ASP A 55 3.39 -15.54 -4.00
C ASP A 55 2.51 -16.64 -4.61
N GLY A 56 2.34 -16.58 -5.92
CA GLY A 56 1.53 -17.51 -6.70
C GLY A 56 0.99 -16.89 -8.00
N ILE A 57 0.33 -17.74 -8.78
CA ILE A 57 -0.29 -17.36 -10.06
C ILE A 57 -1.79 -17.16 -9.85
N VAL A 58 -2.24 -15.91 -9.95
CA VAL A 58 -3.67 -15.56 -9.87
C VAL A 58 -4.31 -15.76 -11.25
N THR A 59 -5.18 -16.77 -11.37
CA THR A 59 -5.82 -17.12 -12.64
C THR A 59 -7.33 -16.89 -12.66
N SER A 60 -7.95 -16.73 -11.49
CA SER A 60 -9.41 -16.70 -11.33
C SER A 60 -10.02 -15.29 -11.30
N LYS A 61 -9.22 -14.26 -11.56
CA LYS A 61 -9.64 -12.85 -11.43
C LYS A 61 -9.58 -12.14 -12.77
N HIS A 62 -10.41 -11.11 -12.92
CA HIS A 62 -10.30 -10.19 -14.06
C HIS A 62 -8.95 -9.45 -14.02
N GLU A 63 -8.42 -9.11 -15.19
CA GLU A 63 -7.16 -8.37 -15.28
C GLU A 63 -7.21 -7.02 -14.53
N LYS A 64 -8.40 -6.40 -14.46
CA LYS A 64 -8.63 -5.12 -13.76
C LYS A 64 -10.00 -5.17 -13.10
N ASP A 65 -10.05 -4.86 -11.80
CA ASP A 65 -11.30 -4.79 -11.03
C ASP A 65 -11.05 -4.13 -9.66
N PHE A 66 -12.00 -4.27 -8.75
CA PHE A 66 -11.96 -3.75 -7.39
C PHE A 66 -12.08 -4.85 -6.36
N ILE A 67 -11.29 -4.74 -5.28
CA ILE A 67 -11.48 -5.49 -4.04
C ILE A 67 -12.20 -4.57 -3.05
N ARG A 68 -13.33 -5.05 -2.52
CA ARG A 68 -14.18 -4.32 -1.56
C ARG A 68 -14.41 -5.17 -0.33
N LEU A 69 -13.41 -5.22 0.55
CA LEU A 69 -13.45 -6.01 1.78
C LEU A 69 -13.27 -5.08 2.98
N PRO A 70 -14.28 -4.90 3.84
CA PRO A 70 -14.19 -4.04 5.01
C PRO A 70 -13.24 -4.63 6.03
N LEU A 71 -12.42 -3.75 6.66
CA LEU A 71 -11.32 -4.15 7.54
C LEU A 71 -11.49 -3.60 8.96
N ARG A 72 -11.08 -4.39 9.95
CA ARG A 72 -10.87 -3.96 11.33
C ARG A 72 -9.63 -4.64 11.94
N PRO A 73 -9.13 -4.12 13.07
CA PRO A 73 -8.12 -4.85 13.83
C PRO A 73 -8.63 -6.22 14.28
N ASP A 74 -7.77 -7.22 14.19
CA ASP A 74 -7.94 -8.50 14.88
C ASP A 74 -7.38 -8.33 16.29
N TYR A 75 -8.28 -8.10 17.26
CA TYR A 75 -7.88 -7.81 18.62
C TYR A 75 -7.24 -8.99 19.33
N ASP A 76 -7.54 -10.20 18.90
CA ASP A 76 -7.00 -11.43 19.49
C ASP A 76 -5.62 -11.76 18.93
N ASN A 77 -5.31 -11.30 17.71
CA ASN A 77 -4.06 -11.58 17.00
C ASN A 77 -3.35 -10.29 16.54
N CYS A 78 -3.19 -9.32 17.45
CA CYS A 78 -2.45 -8.08 17.13
C CYS A 78 -1.02 -8.38 16.64
N PRO A 79 -0.53 -7.73 15.55
CA PRO A 79 -1.06 -6.52 14.89
C PRO A 79 -1.93 -6.80 13.64
N LEU A 80 -2.48 -7.99 13.48
CA LEU A 80 -3.24 -8.36 12.30
C LEU A 80 -4.49 -7.49 12.10
N GLN A 81 -4.89 -7.39 10.85
CA GLN A 81 -6.19 -6.86 10.44
C GLN A 81 -6.99 -8.02 9.83
N MET A 82 -8.31 -7.97 9.96
CA MET A 82 -9.19 -8.99 9.42
C MET A 82 -10.33 -8.37 8.61
N VAL A 83 -10.89 -9.17 7.72
CA VAL A 83 -12.13 -8.83 7.02
C VAL A 83 -13.30 -9.06 7.95
N ASP A 84 -14.14 -8.03 8.10
CA ASP A 84 -15.35 -8.12 8.91
C ASP A 84 -16.47 -7.30 8.25
N PHE A 85 -17.46 -8.00 7.70
CA PHE A 85 -18.57 -7.38 6.98
C PHE A 85 -19.57 -6.68 7.91
N GLN A 86 -19.53 -6.95 9.21
CA GLN A 86 -20.45 -6.36 10.19
C GLN A 86 -19.87 -5.10 10.84
N TYR A 87 -18.61 -5.15 11.26
CA TYR A 87 -17.97 -4.07 12.05
C TYR A 87 -16.76 -3.45 11.38
N GLY A 88 -16.33 -3.99 10.23
CA GLY A 88 -15.19 -3.49 9.49
C GLY A 88 -15.45 -2.13 8.85
N LYS A 89 -14.41 -1.31 8.79
CA LYS A 89 -14.43 -0.04 8.06
C LYS A 89 -14.26 -0.30 6.57
N SER A 90 -15.09 0.30 5.74
CA SER A 90 -15.02 0.19 4.28
C SER A 90 -13.60 0.40 3.76
N ALA A 91 -13.11 -0.55 2.98
CA ALA A 91 -11.83 -0.50 2.31
C ALA A 91 -12.01 -0.92 0.83
N VAL A 92 -11.46 -0.11 -0.07
CA VAL A 92 -11.58 -0.29 -1.52
C VAL A 92 -10.21 -0.18 -2.15
N THR A 93 -9.84 -1.19 -2.92
CA THR A 93 -8.60 -1.22 -3.71
C THR A 93 -8.95 -1.55 -5.16
N ARG A 94 -8.70 -0.62 -6.09
CA ARG A 94 -8.66 -0.95 -7.51
C ARG A 94 -7.34 -1.66 -7.80
N TYR A 95 -7.37 -2.70 -8.61
CA TYR A 95 -6.18 -3.44 -9.00
C TYR A 95 -6.07 -3.63 -10.52
N GLU A 96 -4.88 -3.98 -10.95
CA GLU A 96 -4.54 -4.39 -12.29
C GLU A 96 -3.48 -5.50 -12.24
N ILE A 97 -3.75 -6.64 -12.87
CA ILE A 97 -2.78 -7.72 -13.06
C ILE A 97 -1.85 -7.30 -14.20
N LEU A 98 -0.56 -7.16 -13.92
CA LEU A 98 0.44 -6.72 -14.90
C LEU A 98 1.07 -7.89 -15.66
N GLY A 99 0.88 -9.11 -15.18
CA GLY A 99 1.41 -10.34 -15.76
C GLY A 99 1.99 -11.27 -14.69
N THR A 100 2.60 -12.35 -15.17
CA THR A 100 3.28 -13.33 -14.34
C THR A 100 4.79 -13.22 -14.51
N THR A 101 5.54 -13.55 -13.47
CA THR A 101 7.00 -13.56 -13.48
C THR A 101 7.51 -14.64 -12.53
N SER A 102 8.79 -15.00 -12.64
CA SER A 102 9.46 -15.75 -11.59
C SER A 102 10.42 -14.84 -10.82
N HIS A 103 10.59 -15.12 -9.55
CA HIS A 103 11.52 -14.44 -8.67
C HIS A 103 12.27 -15.45 -7.82
N PHE A 104 13.59 -15.25 -7.66
CA PHE A 104 14.44 -16.16 -6.90
C PHE A 104 14.70 -15.59 -5.50
N ILE A 105 14.42 -16.39 -4.48
CA ILE A 105 14.74 -16.12 -3.08
C ILE A 105 15.44 -17.35 -2.51
N ASP A 106 16.63 -17.18 -1.96
CA ASP A 106 17.44 -18.26 -1.37
C ASP A 106 17.57 -19.49 -2.32
N GLU A 107 17.90 -19.21 -3.58
CA GLU A 107 18.05 -20.19 -4.67
C GLU A 107 16.74 -20.92 -5.07
N LYS A 108 15.59 -20.59 -4.45
CA LYS A 108 14.30 -21.14 -4.78
C LYS A 108 13.54 -20.21 -5.73
N GLU A 109 13.01 -20.78 -6.82
CA GLU A 109 12.16 -20.06 -7.75
C GLU A 109 10.72 -19.96 -7.22
N HIS A 110 10.19 -18.72 -7.17
CA HIS A 110 8.81 -18.40 -6.86
C HIS A 110 8.10 -17.91 -8.13
N PHE A 111 7.04 -18.60 -8.52
CA PHE A 111 6.17 -18.11 -9.59
C PHE A 111 5.20 -17.09 -9.01
N CYS A 112 5.22 -15.88 -9.54
CA CYS A 112 4.56 -14.73 -8.96
C CYS A 112 3.60 -14.07 -9.95
N THR A 113 2.55 -13.46 -9.41
CA THR A 113 1.73 -12.48 -10.15
C THR A 113 2.16 -11.07 -9.79
N ARG A 114 2.54 -10.29 -10.81
CA ARG A 114 2.87 -8.87 -10.65
C ARG A 114 1.60 -8.04 -10.70
N MET A 115 1.36 -7.25 -9.64
CA MET A 115 0.15 -6.46 -9.45
C MET A 115 0.44 -4.97 -9.40
N ALA A 116 -0.47 -4.18 -9.94
CA ALA A 116 -0.60 -2.76 -9.59
C ALA A 116 -1.84 -2.56 -8.73
N TYR A 117 -1.67 -1.91 -7.58
CA TYR A 117 -2.76 -1.54 -6.68
C TYR A 117 -2.94 -0.03 -6.62
N TYR A 118 -4.20 0.40 -6.60
CA TYR A 118 -4.61 1.81 -6.50
C TYR A 118 -5.61 1.93 -5.35
N PRO A 119 -5.15 2.04 -4.10
CA PRO A 119 -6.05 2.09 -2.95
C PRO A 119 -6.81 3.41 -2.90
N GLU A 120 -8.16 3.32 -2.91
CA GLU A 120 -9.06 4.47 -2.73
C GLU A 120 -9.25 4.83 -1.25
N SER A 121 -9.01 3.90 -0.35
CA SER A 121 -8.94 4.08 1.09
C SER A 121 -7.53 3.77 1.60
N GLY A 122 -7.26 4.04 2.87
CA GLY A 122 -5.94 3.82 3.49
C GLY A 122 -6.08 3.12 4.85
N ARG A 123 -6.67 1.92 4.89
CA ARG A 123 -6.73 1.13 6.12
C ARG A 123 -5.41 0.44 6.40
N THR A 124 -5.11 0.23 7.67
CA THR A 124 -3.92 -0.53 8.08
C THR A 124 -3.91 -1.89 7.38
N HIS A 125 -2.76 -2.29 6.85
CA HIS A 125 -2.53 -3.54 6.11
C HIS A 125 -3.50 -3.80 4.93
N GLN A 126 -4.17 -2.77 4.41
CA GLN A 126 -5.25 -2.94 3.42
C GLN A 126 -4.82 -3.80 2.22
N LEU A 127 -3.71 -3.46 1.56
CA LEU A 127 -3.25 -4.19 0.37
C LEU A 127 -2.85 -5.63 0.71
N ARG A 128 -2.28 -5.83 1.89
CA ARG A 128 -1.82 -7.13 2.38
C ARG A 128 -3.00 -8.07 2.62
N VAL A 129 -4.03 -7.60 3.37
CA VAL A 129 -5.25 -8.38 3.61
C VAL A 129 -6.03 -8.61 2.32
N HIS A 130 -6.18 -7.59 1.46
CA HIS A 130 -6.86 -7.73 0.17
C HIS A 130 -6.16 -8.72 -0.78
N SER A 131 -4.84 -8.87 -0.66
CA SER A 131 -4.09 -9.88 -1.41
C SER A 131 -4.30 -11.28 -0.84
N ALA A 132 -4.21 -11.45 0.48
CA ALA A 132 -4.22 -12.76 1.11
C ALA A 132 -5.62 -13.38 1.29
N HIS A 133 -6.68 -12.54 1.42
CA HIS A 133 -8.03 -13.02 1.72
C HIS A 133 -8.65 -13.76 0.52
N PRO A 134 -9.38 -14.90 0.75
CA PRO A 134 -10.03 -15.67 -0.32
C PRO A 134 -10.98 -14.85 -1.20
N ASP A 135 -11.76 -13.94 -0.62
CA ASP A 135 -12.63 -13.02 -1.38
C ASP A 135 -11.86 -11.87 -2.04
N GLY A 136 -10.56 -11.73 -1.77
CA GLY A 136 -9.63 -10.82 -2.44
C GLY A 136 -8.90 -11.51 -3.58
N MET A 137 -7.56 -11.49 -3.55
CA MET A 137 -6.74 -12.19 -4.55
C MET A 137 -6.53 -13.66 -4.22
N ASP A 138 -6.78 -14.10 -3.00
CA ASP A 138 -6.48 -15.46 -2.48
C ASP A 138 -5.01 -15.84 -2.72
N CYS A 139 -4.15 -14.83 -2.65
CA CYS A 139 -2.73 -14.97 -2.94
C CYS A 139 -1.96 -13.88 -2.17
N PRO A 140 -1.25 -14.22 -1.09
CA PRO A 140 -0.55 -13.24 -0.26
C PRO A 140 0.58 -12.56 -1.03
N ILE A 141 0.99 -11.39 -0.56
CA ILE A 141 2.18 -10.71 -1.08
C ILE A 141 3.41 -11.54 -0.70
N LEU A 142 4.30 -11.77 -1.67
CA LEU A 142 5.55 -12.48 -1.47
C LEU A 142 6.37 -11.80 -0.38
N GLY A 143 6.84 -12.59 0.59
CA GLY A 143 7.62 -12.10 1.72
C GLY A 143 6.81 -11.36 2.79
N ASP A 144 5.48 -11.44 2.77
CA ASP A 144 4.65 -10.85 3.84
C ASP A 144 4.71 -11.74 5.10
N PRO A 145 5.33 -11.25 6.22
CA PRO A 145 5.51 -12.07 7.41
C PRO A 145 4.24 -12.26 8.25
N LEU A 146 3.16 -11.52 7.96
CA LEU A 146 1.91 -11.57 8.73
C LEU A 146 0.78 -12.32 8.02
N TYR A 147 0.68 -12.20 6.70
CA TYR A 147 -0.42 -12.76 5.91
C TYR A 147 0.04 -13.84 4.91
N GLY A 148 1.34 -14.07 4.82
CA GLY A 148 1.97 -15.05 3.95
C GLY A 148 3.18 -15.70 4.60
N GLN A 149 4.24 -15.88 3.85
CA GLN A 149 5.52 -16.41 4.32
C GLN A 149 6.59 -15.33 4.27
N ALA A 150 7.33 -15.17 5.37
CA ALA A 150 8.46 -14.24 5.43
C ALA A 150 9.56 -14.63 4.43
N ALA A 151 10.20 -13.62 3.82
CA ALA A 151 11.33 -13.75 2.93
C ALA A 151 12.38 -12.67 3.27
N ASP A 152 13.34 -12.44 2.36
CA ASP A 152 14.36 -11.39 2.48
C ASP A 152 13.74 -9.98 2.62
N ARG A 153 12.56 -9.79 2.04
CA ARG A 153 11.75 -8.57 2.15
C ARG A 153 10.27 -8.84 1.82
N MET A 154 9.39 -7.89 2.17
CA MET A 154 8.04 -7.87 1.61
C MET A 154 8.07 -7.19 0.23
N TYR A 155 7.52 -7.85 -0.78
CA TYR A 155 7.51 -7.39 -2.17
C TYR A 155 6.31 -6.47 -2.44
N LEU A 156 6.23 -5.39 -1.66
CA LEU A 156 5.25 -4.29 -1.79
C LEU A 156 5.98 -2.95 -1.81
N HIS A 157 5.72 -2.16 -2.85
CA HIS A 157 6.40 -0.89 -3.09
C HIS A 157 5.42 0.23 -3.45
N ALA A 158 5.46 1.33 -2.72
CA ALA A 158 4.74 2.56 -3.04
C ALA A 158 5.45 3.27 -4.20
N GLU A 159 5.06 2.93 -5.43
CA GLU A 159 5.75 3.34 -6.66
C GLU A 159 5.45 4.78 -7.05
N SER A 160 4.18 5.20 -6.97
CA SER A 160 3.86 6.57 -7.34
C SER A 160 2.85 7.24 -6.41
N LEU A 161 3.04 8.54 -6.26
CA LEU A 161 2.22 9.42 -5.47
C LEU A 161 1.93 10.69 -6.26
N GLN A 162 0.64 11.06 -6.38
CA GLN A 162 0.20 12.29 -7.02
C GLN A 162 -0.72 13.07 -6.09
N PHE A 163 -0.44 14.34 -5.90
CA PHE A 163 -1.20 15.24 -5.03
C PHE A 163 -1.12 16.68 -5.55
N ARG A 164 -1.89 17.56 -4.97
CA ARG A 164 -1.86 19.00 -5.26
C ARG A 164 -0.90 19.69 -4.29
N HIS A 165 0.05 20.47 -4.82
CA HIS A 165 0.95 21.26 -3.97
C HIS A 165 0.13 22.25 -3.12
N PRO A 166 0.26 22.24 -1.78
CA PRO A 166 -0.65 22.98 -0.89
C PRO A 166 -0.69 24.50 -1.14
N GLN A 167 0.44 25.10 -1.49
CA GLN A 167 0.53 26.56 -1.70
C GLN A 167 0.25 26.97 -3.15
N THR A 168 0.74 26.22 -4.13
CA THR A 168 0.64 26.62 -5.55
C THR A 168 -0.56 26.02 -6.28
N GLY A 169 -1.20 24.99 -5.71
CA GLY A 169 -2.28 24.24 -6.36
C GLY A 169 -1.84 23.35 -7.53
N GLN A 170 -0.55 23.37 -7.90
CA GLN A 170 -0.02 22.57 -9.00
C GLN A 170 -0.10 21.08 -8.68
N ILE A 171 -0.51 20.26 -9.66
CA ILE A 171 -0.46 18.81 -9.54
C ILE A 171 0.99 18.33 -9.64
N LEU A 172 1.46 17.67 -8.59
CA LEU A 172 2.76 17.04 -8.52
C LEU A 172 2.60 15.52 -8.58
N LYS A 173 3.46 14.86 -9.35
CA LYS A 173 3.55 13.41 -9.40
C LYS A 173 5.00 12.99 -9.19
N PHE A 174 5.21 12.10 -8.24
CA PHE A 174 6.52 11.49 -7.95
C PHE A 174 6.44 10.00 -8.24
N THR A 175 7.56 9.44 -8.67
CA THR A 175 7.72 7.99 -8.89
C THR A 175 9.03 7.52 -8.28
N ALA A 176 9.02 6.32 -7.72
CA ALA A 176 10.19 5.61 -7.23
C ALA A 176 10.36 4.32 -8.03
N THR A 177 11.60 4.01 -8.40
CA THR A 177 11.91 2.76 -9.11
C THR A 177 11.58 1.57 -8.23
N VAL A 178 10.83 0.62 -8.77
CA VAL A 178 10.50 -0.64 -8.07
C VAL A 178 11.78 -1.48 -7.97
N PRO A 179 12.19 -1.91 -6.77
CA PRO A 179 13.47 -2.60 -6.58
C PRO A 179 13.41 -4.12 -6.83
N PHE A 180 12.34 -4.64 -7.46
CA PHE A 180 12.13 -6.04 -7.78
C PHE A 180 11.30 -6.24 -9.06
#